data_07c111bb8b1fbd2ccfc86b360ef5ec92
#
_entry.id   07c111bb8b1fbd2ccfc86b360ef5ec92
#
_cell.length_a   1.000
_cell.length_b   1.000
_cell.length_c   1.000
_cell.angle_alpha   90.00
_cell.angle_beta   90.00
_cell.angle_gamma   90.00
#
_symmetry.space_group_name_H-M   'P 1'
#
loop_
_entity.id
_entity.type
_entity.pdbx_description
1 polymer ?
#
loop_
_entity_poly.entity_id
_entity_poly.type
_entity_poly.pdbx_seq_one_letter_code
_entity_poly.pdbx_strand_id
1 'polypeptide(L)'
;MAIYTKLNHQNIQLLANDYDLKIIEFSPLDGGSGNSSYLLKDEVNSYVLTVCDDKRLEEVTKLGQLLLLLKSYNVPCNRLIKTVNGEILTTYTISKSIKPVILKYFIEGQVVKKLNESMLIQVGRKVAQLNKIPSPDYLPKNHPYGRHFFSKALGLAIDNRYESWLSEEIVYLDNKIIPNLPCGLIHGDLFYDNLLFKQSLNKPISFKAIIDFEEACNYYLVFELGMAIVGCCSNDITIDLKKARAFVHGYQQVRKLKDIEKESLQLFVHYAAVATSYWRFNKYNIEEPRKDMIGHHWQMVELSKEVFKISTTRFFDAIFNSD
;
A
#
# COMPACT_ATOMS: atom_id res chain seq x y z
N MET A 1 14.78 -9.75 -6.70
CA MET A 1 14.14 -9.47 -5.40
C MET A 1 14.81 -10.29 -4.34
N ALA A 2 15.03 -9.72 -3.17
CA ALA A 2 15.73 -10.43 -2.11
C ALA A 2 14.72 -11.33 -1.38
N ILE A 3 14.95 -12.63 -1.37
CA ILE A 3 14.41 -13.54 -0.37
C ILE A 3 15.38 -13.49 0.79
N TYR A 4 15.00 -12.82 1.86
CA TYR A 4 15.82 -12.63 3.06
C TYR A 4 15.93 -13.94 3.85
N THR A 5 14.82 -14.67 3.99
CA THR A 5 14.76 -15.98 4.65
C THR A 5 14.46 -17.07 3.64
N LYS A 6 15.47 -17.93 3.35
CA LYS A 6 15.30 -19.09 2.47
C LYS A 6 14.76 -20.28 3.27
N LEU A 7 13.60 -20.79 2.86
CA LEU A 7 12.97 -21.99 3.43
C LEU A 7 13.17 -23.18 2.49
N ASN A 8 13.48 -24.33 3.03
CA ASN A 8 13.47 -25.63 2.34
C ASN A 8 12.15 -26.38 2.63
N HIS A 9 12.00 -27.57 2.03
CA HIS A 9 10.78 -28.38 2.20
C HIS A 9 10.50 -28.73 3.67
N GLN A 10 11.52 -29.08 4.46
CA GLN A 10 11.37 -29.41 5.88
C GLN A 10 10.89 -28.19 6.69
N ASN A 11 11.45 -27.00 6.41
CA ASN A 11 11.02 -25.77 7.07
C ASN A 11 9.58 -25.44 6.75
N ILE A 12 9.17 -25.55 5.47
CA ILE A 12 7.80 -25.32 5.04
C ILE A 12 6.83 -26.28 5.72
N GLN A 13 7.16 -27.59 5.75
CA GLN A 13 6.28 -28.58 6.38
C GLN A 13 6.17 -28.38 7.89
N LEU A 14 7.28 -28.01 8.56
CA LEU A 14 7.27 -27.68 9.99
C LEU A 14 6.30 -26.52 10.29
N LEU A 15 6.40 -25.43 9.51
CA LEU A 15 5.51 -24.27 9.67
C LEU A 15 4.06 -24.59 9.29
N ALA A 16 3.84 -25.42 8.27
CA ALA A 16 2.51 -25.83 7.82
C ALA A 16 1.78 -26.72 8.86
N ASN A 17 2.52 -27.48 9.68
CA ASN A 17 1.96 -28.29 10.75
C ASN A 17 1.23 -27.43 11.80
N ASP A 18 1.65 -26.20 12.05
CA ASP A 18 0.95 -25.28 12.95
C ASP A 18 -0.46 -24.91 12.45
N TYR A 19 -0.75 -25.18 11.16
CA TYR A 19 -2.02 -24.93 10.49
C TYR A 19 -2.76 -26.22 10.08
N ASP A 20 -2.26 -27.39 10.48
CA ASP A 20 -2.76 -28.72 10.07
C ASP A 20 -2.81 -28.89 8.54
N LEU A 21 -1.76 -28.42 7.85
CA LEU A 21 -1.65 -28.48 6.40
C LEU A 21 -0.57 -29.45 5.94
N LYS A 22 -0.92 -30.28 4.95
CA LYS A 22 0.04 -31.14 4.24
C LYS A 22 0.39 -30.49 2.89
N ILE A 23 1.55 -29.86 2.82
CA ILE A 23 1.99 -29.17 1.61
C ILE A 23 2.60 -30.15 0.62
N ILE A 24 2.10 -30.15 -0.62
CA ILE A 24 2.58 -30.99 -1.73
C ILE A 24 3.51 -30.23 -2.68
N GLU A 25 3.34 -28.92 -2.79
CA GLU A 25 4.14 -28.06 -3.66
C GLU A 25 4.38 -26.71 -2.99
N PHE A 26 5.57 -26.16 -3.14
CA PHE A 26 5.86 -24.77 -2.77
C PHE A 26 6.84 -24.12 -3.73
N SER A 27 6.72 -22.80 -3.86
CA SER A 27 7.66 -21.97 -4.61
C SER A 27 7.78 -20.59 -3.97
N PRO A 28 8.94 -19.93 -4.06
CA PRO A 28 9.05 -18.55 -3.66
C PRO A 28 8.15 -17.68 -4.53
N LEU A 29 7.54 -16.64 -3.94
CA LEU A 29 6.83 -15.61 -4.65
C LEU A 29 7.74 -14.40 -4.87
N ASP A 30 7.83 -13.97 -6.11
CA ASP A 30 8.47 -12.71 -6.47
C ASP A 30 7.56 -11.54 -6.11
N GLY A 31 8.08 -10.57 -5.37
CA GLY A 31 7.36 -9.34 -4.99
C GLY A 31 7.57 -8.97 -3.53
N GLY A 32 7.33 -7.69 -3.23
CA GLY A 32 7.48 -7.12 -1.90
C GLY A 32 8.92 -6.72 -1.55
N SER A 33 9.03 -5.72 -0.69
CA SER A 33 10.27 -5.27 -0.07
C SER A 33 10.16 -5.55 1.43
N GLY A 34 11.14 -6.27 2.00
CA GLY A 34 11.21 -6.50 3.45
C GLY A 34 10.70 -7.86 3.95
N ASN A 35 9.99 -8.66 3.14
CA ASN A 35 9.45 -9.95 3.55
C ASN A 35 9.80 -11.08 2.57
N SER A 36 9.85 -12.31 3.07
CA SER A 36 10.00 -13.51 2.23
C SER A 36 8.67 -14.26 2.13
N SER A 37 8.11 -14.31 0.93
CA SER A 37 6.81 -14.94 0.67
C SER A 37 6.94 -16.22 -0.17
N TYR A 38 6.11 -17.20 0.14
CA TYR A 38 6.06 -18.49 -0.54
C TYR A 38 4.63 -18.86 -0.91
N LEU A 39 4.43 -19.27 -2.15
CA LEU A 39 3.20 -19.95 -2.57
C LEU A 39 3.28 -21.39 -2.07
N LEU A 40 2.30 -21.81 -1.31
CA LEU A 40 2.14 -23.19 -0.85
C LEU A 40 0.89 -23.77 -1.49
N LYS A 41 0.91 -25.07 -1.81
CA LYS A 41 -0.28 -25.80 -2.28
C LYS A 41 -0.45 -27.09 -1.50
N ASP A 42 -1.67 -27.37 -1.08
CA ASP A 42 -2.15 -28.70 -0.73
C ASP A 42 -2.96 -29.31 -1.87
N GLU A 43 -3.71 -30.39 -1.63
CA GLU A 43 -4.53 -31.08 -2.64
C GLU A 43 -5.70 -30.21 -3.15
N VAL A 44 -6.12 -29.19 -2.41
CA VAL A 44 -7.37 -28.44 -2.64
C VAL A 44 -7.12 -26.95 -2.84
N ASN A 45 -6.23 -26.38 -2.05
CA ASN A 45 -6.08 -24.94 -1.90
C ASN A 45 -4.64 -24.46 -2.17
N SER A 46 -4.54 -23.15 -2.38
CA SER A 46 -3.26 -22.44 -2.45
C SER A 46 -3.21 -21.38 -1.35
N TYR A 47 -2.01 -21.17 -0.81
CA TYR A 47 -1.76 -20.30 0.32
C TYR A 47 -0.54 -19.41 0.07
N VAL A 48 -0.45 -18.31 0.79
CA VAL A 48 0.75 -17.47 0.87
C VAL A 48 1.25 -17.52 2.30
N LEU A 49 2.42 -18.14 2.49
CA LEU A 49 3.16 -18.09 3.74
C LEU A 49 4.16 -16.94 3.63
N THR A 50 4.09 -16.00 4.58
CA THR A 50 4.98 -14.83 4.64
C THR A 50 5.80 -14.88 5.92
N VAL A 51 7.13 -14.94 5.78
CA VAL A 51 8.08 -14.66 6.85
C VAL A 51 8.30 -13.16 6.85
N CYS A 52 7.91 -12.51 7.94
CA CYS A 52 8.04 -11.06 8.09
C CYS A 52 9.45 -10.74 8.62
N ASP A 53 10.39 -10.51 7.69
CA ASP A 53 11.82 -10.47 7.98
C ASP A 53 12.26 -9.21 8.74
N ASP A 54 11.59 -8.08 8.49
CA ASP A 54 11.90 -6.76 9.04
C ASP A 54 10.92 -6.28 10.12
N LYS A 55 9.89 -7.09 10.46
CA LYS A 55 8.83 -6.70 11.41
C LYS A 55 8.93 -7.44 12.74
N ARG A 56 8.54 -6.73 13.81
CA ARG A 56 8.42 -7.31 15.14
C ARG A 56 7.11 -8.10 15.29
N LEU A 57 7.10 -9.02 16.23
CA LEU A 57 5.95 -9.87 16.54
C LEU A 57 4.66 -9.06 16.76
N GLU A 58 4.75 -7.95 17.50
CA GLU A 58 3.62 -7.07 17.77
C GLU A 58 3.04 -6.43 16.50
N GLU A 59 3.89 -6.00 15.57
CA GLU A 59 3.47 -5.37 14.32
C GLU A 59 2.72 -6.37 13.43
N VAL A 60 3.23 -7.60 13.33
CA VAL A 60 2.59 -8.67 12.55
C VAL A 60 1.29 -9.13 13.23
N THR A 61 1.21 -9.14 14.56
CA THR A 61 -0.03 -9.41 15.29
C THR A 61 -1.10 -8.36 14.96
N LYS A 62 -0.74 -7.07 14.97
CA LYS A 62 -1.64 -5.98 14.60
C LYS A 62 -2.11 -6.09 13.14
N LEU A 63 -1.21 -6.43 12.22
CA LEU A 63 -1.57 -6.69 10.82
C LEU A 63 -2.57 -7.84 10.71
N GLY A 64 -2.33 -8.94 11.40
CA GLY A 64 -3.26 -10.07 11.41
C GLY A 64 -4.63 -9.72 12.01
N GLN A 65 -4.68 -8.94 13.09
CA GLN A 65 -5.93 -8.40 13.66
C GLN A 65 -6.67 -7.53 12.65
N LEU A 66 -5.95 -6.67 11.91
CA LEU A 66 -6.52 -5.85 10.84
C LEU A 66 -7.12 -6.73 9.74
N LEU A 67 -6.43 -7.76 9.25
CA LEU A 67 -6.95 -8.67 8.23
C LEU A 67 -8.23 -9.40 8.69
N LEU A 68 -8.33 -9.77 9.96
CA LEU A 68 -9.54 -10.34 10.54
C LEU A 68 -10.68 -9.32 10.60
N LEU A 69 -10.39 -8.08 10.97
CA LEU A 69 -11.36 -6.98 10.95
C LEU A 69 -11.87 -6.74 9.51
N LEU A 70 -10.97 -6.62 8.53
CA LEU A 70 -11.33 -6.43 7.13
C LEU A 70 -12.22 -7.58 6.60
N LYS A 71 -11.96 -8.82 7.05
CA LYS A 71 -12.81 -9.97 6.75
C LYS A 71 -14.23 -9.77 7.28
N SER A 72 -14.40 -9.29 8.52
CA SER A 72 -15.72 -9.09 9.13
C SER A 72 -16.56 -8.00 8.41
N TYR A 73 -15.89 -7.04 7.77
CA TYR A 73 -16.53 -6.03 6.92
C TYR A 73 -16.61 -6.42 5.44
N ASN A 74 -16.31 -7.67 5.08
CA ASN A 74 -16.33 -8.17 3.71
C ASN A 74 -15.46 -7.38 2.72
N VAL A 75 -14.38 -6.74 3.19
CA VAL A 75 -13.39 -6.12 2.30
C VAL A 75 -12.69 -7.23 1.51
N PRO A 76 -12.60 -7.11 0.18
CA PRO A 76 -11.87 -8.10 -0.61
C PRO A 76 -10.35 -7.91 -0.43
N CYS A 77 -9.78 -8.69 0.47
CA CYS A 77 -8.34 -8.72 0.78
C CYS A 77 -7.89 -10.13 1.11
N ASN A 78 -6.59 -10.32 1.35
CA ASN A 78 -6.04 -11.59 1.81
C ASN A 78 -6.78 -12.06 3.08
N ARG A 79 -7.16 -13.34 3.10
CA ARG A 79 -7.80 -13.97 4.25
C ARG A 79 -6.76 -14.67 5.09
N LEU A 80 -6.55 -14.15 6.30
CA LEU A 80 -5.67 -14.75 7.29
C LEU A 80 -6.20 -16.12 7.70
N ILE A 81 -5.28 -17.09 7.87
CA ILE A 81 -5.54 -18.41 8.41
C ILE A 81 -4.92 -18.44 9.80
N LYS A 82 -5.70 -18.80 10.80
CA LYS A 82 -5.22 -18.98 12.16
C LYS A 82 -4.58 -20.36 12.32
N THR A 83 -3.62 -20.49 13.22
CA THR A 83 -3.07 -21.77 13.62
C THR A 83 -4.14 -22.67 14.25
N VAL A 84 -3.87 -23.95 14.40
CA VAL A 84 -4.76 -24.92 15.08
C VAL A 84 -5.09 -24.52 16.52
N ASN A 85 -4.22 -23.76 17.17
CA ASN A 85 -4.42 -23.21 18.51
C ASN A 85 -5.17 -21.88 18.52
N GLY A 86 -5.61 -21.39 17.34
CA GLY A 86 -6.34 -20.13 17.20
C GLY A 86 -5.47 -18.87 17.16
N GLU A 87 -4.14 -19.01 17.11
CA GLU A 87 -3.20 -17.90 17.04
C GLU A 87 -3.20 -17.24 15.65
N ILE A 88 -2.89 -15.94 15.61
CA ILE A 88 -2.82 -15.13 14.37
C ILE A 88 -1.61 -15.50 13.52
N LEU A 89 -0.49 -15.86 14.15
CA LEU A 89 0.79 -16.12 13.52
C LEU A 89 1.50 -17.27 14.21
N THR A 90 2.51 -17.80 13.53
CA THR A 90 3.54 -18.66 14.14
C THR A 90 4.90 -17.98 14.05
N THR A 91 5.95 -18.65 14.49
CA THR A 91 7.32 -18.10 14.47
C THR A 91 8.27 -19.08 13.80
N TYR A 92 9.26 -18.53 13.13
CA TYR A 92 10.38 -19.27 12.59
C TYR A 92 11.71 -18.76 13.18
N THR A 93 12.49 -19.67 13.73
CA THR A 93 13.79 -19.32 14.33
C THR A 93 14.92 -19.61 13.34
N ILE A 94 15.70 -18.59 13.02
CA ILE A 94 16.90 -18.70 12.19
C ILE A 94 18.07 -17.99 12.88
N SER A 95 19.20 -18.66 13.06
CA SER A 95 20.43 -18.08 13.64
C SER A 95 20.21 -17.25 14.92
N LYS A 96 19.35 -17.74 15.83
CA LYS A 96 18.93 -17.09 17.09
C LYS A 96 17.97 -15.89 16.91
N SER A 97 17.54 -15.55 15.71
CA SER A 97 16.50 -14.54 15.44
C SER A 97 15.15 -15.23 15.30
N ILE A 98 14.15 -14.72 16.01
CA ILE A 98 12.77 -15.19 15.91
C ILE A 98 12.05 -14.29 14.89
N LYS A 99 11.54 -14.90 13.82
CA LYS A 99 10.80 -14.23 12.75
C LYS A 99 9.31 -14.56 12.88
N PRO A 100 8.40 -13.58 12.87
CA PRO A 100 6.97 -13.87 12.79
C PRO A 100 6.60 -14.37 11.40
N VAL A 101 5.68 -15.34 11.36
CA VAL A 101 5.21 -15.97 10.12
C VAL A 101 3.68 -15.96 10.11
N ILE A 102 3.09 -15.49 9.02
CA ILE A 102 1.64 -15.53 8.80
C ILE A 102 1.28 -16.35 7.58
N LEU A 103 0.14 -17.01 7.65
CA LEU A 103 -0.43 -17.77 6.55
C LEU A 103 -1.73 -17.10 6.07
N LYS A 104 -1.88 -16.97 4.76
CA LYS A 104 -3.03 -16.35 4.10
C LYS A 104 -3.50 -17.25 2.96
N TYR A 105 -4.79 -17.25 2.65
CA TYR A 105 -5.26 -17.84 1.40
C TYR A 105 -4.67 -17.08 0.21
N PHE A 106 -4.23 -17.82 -0.80
CA PHE A 106 -3.82 -17.24 -2.08
C PHE A 106 -5.05 -16.69 -2.80
N ILE A 107 -4.93 -15.50 -3.37
CA ILE A 107 -5.99 -14.89 -4.18
C ILE A 107 -5.62 -15.05 -5.64
N GLU A 108 -6.41 -15.83 -6.37
CA GLU A 108 -6.27 -15.94 -7.81
C GLU A 108 -6.64 -14.62 -8.49
N GLY A 109 -5.62 -13.96 -9.04
CA GLY A 109 -5.74 -12.67 -9.69
C GLY A 109 -4.42 -12.24 -10.31
N GLN A 110 -4.47 -11.18 -11.08
CA GLN A 110 -3.28 -10.60 -11.71
C GLN A 110 -3.18 -9.12 -11.41
N VAL A 111 -1.95 -8.64 -11.29
CA VAL A 111 -1.63 -7.23 -11.26
C VAL A 111 -1.76 -6.66 -12.68
N VAL A 112 -2.42 -5.52 -12.81
CA VAL A 112 -2.56 -4.80 -14.08
C VAL A 112 -1.84 -3.46 -13.98
N LYS A 113 -0.71 -3.33 -14.66
CA LYS A 113 0.15 -2.14 -14.58
C LYS A 113 -0.51 -0.86 -15.07
N LYS A 114 -1.40 -0.94 -16.07
CA LYS A 114 -2.11 0.22 -16.63
C LYS A 114 -3.61 0.02 -16.47
N LEU A 115 -4.15 0.58 -15.40
CA LEU A 115 -5.59 0.53 -15.14
C LEU A 115 -6.33 1.45 -16.13
N ASN A 116 -7.50 0.98 -16.60
CA ASN A 116 -8.44 1.80 -17.34
C ASN A 116 -9.50 2.42 -16.42
N GLU A 117 -10.32 3.33 -16.94
CA GLU A 117 -11.34 4.06 -16.16
C GLU A 117 -12.34 3.11 -15.47
N SER A 118 -12.79 2.06 -16.15
CA SER A 118 -13.73 1.08 -15.56
C SER A 118 -13.12 0.34 -14.36
N MET A 119 -11.84 -0.01 -14.42
CA MET A 119 -11.12 -0.62 -13.31
C MET A 119 -10.96 0.36 -12.15
N LEU A 120 -10.63 1.61 -12.45
CA LEU A 120 -10.44 2.66 -11.45
C LEU A 120 -11.74 3.01 -10.71
N ILE A 121 -12.89 2.98 -11.41
CA ILE A 121 -14.22 3.10 -10.76
C ILE A 121 -14.43 1.97 -9.75
N GLN A 122 -14.07 0.73 -10.12
CA GLN A 122 -14.17 -0.41 -9.20
C GLN A 122 -13.27 -0.24 -7.99
N VAL A 123 -12.01 0.17 -8.21
CA VAL A 123 -11.05 0.44 -7.12
C VAL A 123 -11.58 1.53 -6.20
N GLY A 124 -12.03 2.67 -6.74
CA GLY A 124 -12.57 3.78 -5.96
C GLY A 124 -13.70 3.36 -5.03
N ARG A 125 -14.65 2.54 -5.52
CA ARG A 125 -15.72 1.98 -4.67
C ARG A 125 -15.16 1.14 -3.51
N LYS A 126 -14.14 0.34 -3.75
CA LYS A 126 -13.56 -0.55 -2.72
C LYS A 126 -12.76 0.23 -1.69
N VAL A 127 -12.01 1.22 -2.12
CA VAL A 127 -11.29 2.13 -1.22
C VAL A 127 -12.28 2.93 -0.35
N ALA A 128 -13.37 3.41 -0.93
CA ALA A 128 -14.41 4.08 -0.14
C ALA A 128 -15.09 3.15 0.87
N GLN A 129 -15.28 1.85 0.55
CA GLN A 129 -15.76 0.86 1.51
C GLN A 129 -14.78 0.66 2.65
N LEU A 130 -13.47 0.56 2.35
CA LEU A 130 -12.40 0.47 3.34
C LEU A 130 -12.41 1.69 4.28
N ASN A 131 -12.45 2.90 3.73
CA ASN A 131 -12.41 4.14 4.51
C ASN A 131 -13.65 4.38 5.39
N LYS A 132 -14.74 3.62 5.21
CA LYS A 132 -15.92 3.65 6.09
C LYS A 132 -15.80 2.73 7.29
N ILE A 133 -14.78 1.88 7.36
CA ILE A 133 -14.56 0.99 8.51
C ILE A 133 -14.01 1.82 9.66
N PRO A 134 -14.54 1.68 10.88
CA PRO A 134 -13.95 2.31 12.06
C PRO A 134 -12.48 1.91 12.21
N SER A 135 -11.61 2.92 12.31
CA SER A 135 -10.18 2.66 12.48
C SER A 135 -9.91 2.10 13.87
N PRO A 136 -9.24 0.93 13.99
CA PRO A 136 -8.84 0.40 15.28
C PRO A 136 -7.81 1.29 15.98
N ASP A 137 -7.89 1.40 17.30
CA ASP A 137 -7.01 2.24 18.11
C ASP A 137 -5.54 1.76 18.13
N TYR A 138 -5.30 0.49 17.80
CA TYR A 138 -3.95 -0.08 17.73
C TYR A 138 -3.17 0.31 16.47
N LEU A 139 -3.83 0.89 15.46
CA LEU A 139 -3.15 1.34 14.25
C LEU A 139 -2.35 2.63 14.48
N PRO A 140 -1.22 2.80 13.77
CA PRO A 140 -0.47 4.05 13.81
C PRO A 140 -1.35 5.24 13.44
N LYS A 141 -1.14 6.39 14.12
CA LYS A 141 -1.83 7.66 13.82
C LYS A 141 -1.07 8.52 12.81
N ASN A 142 0.12 8.09 12.44
CA ASN A 142 0.94 8.72 11.41
C ASN A 142 1.22 7.69 10.32
N HIS A 143 1.19 8.15 9.08
CA HIS A 143 1.59 7.32 7.95
C HIS A 143 3.08 6.98 8.06
N PRO A 144 3.51 5.72 7.87
CA PRO A 144 4.88 5.26 8.13
C PRO A 144 5.98 6.03 7.37
N TYR A 145 5.68 6.50 6.18
CA TYR A 145 6.57 7.40 5.42
C TYR A 145 5.92 8.76 5.11
N GLY A 146 5.05 9.22 6.00
CA GLY A 146 4.45 10.54 5.94
C GLY A 146 5.39 11.66 6.44
N ARG A 147 4.92 12.91 6.34
CA ARG A 147 5.69 14.13 6.64
C ARG A 147 6.37 14.16 8.02
N HIS A 148 5.80 13.46 9.01
CA HIS A 148 6.38 13.36 10.36
C HIS A 148 7.74 12.67 10.39
N PHE A 149 8.10 11.95 9.35
CA PHE A 149 9.35 11.21 9.24
C PHE A 149 10.34 11.83 8.26
N PHE A 150 9.95 12.81 7.45
CA PHE A 150 10.80 13.41 6.41
C PHE A 150 12.11 13.98 6.95
N SER A 151 12.09 14.57 8.15
CA SER A 151 13.29 15.11 8.80
C SER A 151 14.38 14.06 9.05
N LYS A 152 14.05 12.77 9.07
CA LYS A 152 15.03 11.68 9.22
C LYS A 152 15.99 11.56 8.02
N ALA A 153 15.60 12.08 6.86
CA ALA A 153 16.45 12.08 5.67
C ALA A 153 17.30 13.36 5.52
N LEU A 154 17.21 14.30 6.48
CA LEU A 154 17.95 15.55 6.42
C LEU A 154 19.26 15.48 7.22
N GLY A 155 20.30 16.17 6.71
CA GLY A 155 21.61 16.25 7.37
C GLY A 155 22.46 14.99 7.22
N LEU A 156 22.08 14.08 6.33
CA LEU A 156 22.81 12.84 6.06
C LEU A 156 23.92 13.02 5.01
N ALA A 157 23.87 14.12 4.25
CA ALA A 157 24.81 14.44 3.15
C ALA A 157 24.90 13.33 2.08
N ILE A 158 23.79 12.59 1.86
CA ILE A 158 23.72 11.53 0.85
C ILE A 158 23.37 12.14 -0.51
N ASP A 159 22.37 13.03 -0.56
CA ASP A 159 21.99 13.84 -1.72
C ASP A 159 21.54 15.21 -1.24
N ASN A 160 22.48 16.16 -1.21
CA ASN A 160 22.22 17.53 -0.71
C ASN A 160 21.12 18.24 -1.49
N ARG A 161 20.96 17.95 -2.79
CA ARG A 161 19.90 18.55 -3.61
C ARG A 161 18.53 18.02 -3.19
N TYR A 162 18.42 16.71 -2.93
CA TYR A 162 17.18 16.10 -2.45
C TYR A 162 16.86 16.58 -1.04
N GLU A 163 17.83 16.60 -0.15
CA GLU A 163 17.64 17.04 1.24
C GLU A 163 17.17 18.49 1.32
N SER A 164 17.75 19.40 0.50
CA SER A 164 17.29 20.80 0.40
C SER A 164 15.85 20.88 -0.07
N TRP A 165 15.49 20.18 -1.16
CA TRP A 165 14.13 20.12 -1.68
C TRP A 165 13.15 19.57 -0.64
N LEU A 166 13.50 18.46 0.03
CA LEU A 166 12.62 17.84 1.04
C LEU A 166 12.41 18.77 2.24
N SER A 167 13.43 19.54 2.63
CA SER A 167 13.32 20.54 3.70
C SER A 167 12.30 21.64 3.35
N GLU A 168 12.29 22.10 2.09
CA GLU A 168 11.29 23.06 1.60
C GLU A 168 9.88 22.46 1.61
N GLU A 169 9.74 21.19 1.20
CA GLU A 169 8.46 20.46 1.22
C GLU A 169 7.90 20.24 2.62
N ILE A 170 8.75 20.01 3.63
CA ILE A 170 8.31 19.94 5.03
C ILE A 170 7.63 21.25 5.42
N VAL A 171 8.30 22.36 5.22
CA VAL A 171 7.77 23.70 5.55
C VAL A 171 6.48 23.99 4.77
N TYR A 172 6.46 23.66 3.48
CA TYR A 172 5.30 23.85 2.63
C TYR A 172 4.08 23.06 3.13
N LEU A 173 4.24 21.74 3.35
CA LEU A 173 3.14 20.87 3.79
C LEU A 173 2.65 21.23 5.19
N ASP A 174 3.54 21.61 6.11
CA ASP A 174 3.17 22.03 7.46
C ASP A 174 2.32 23.30 7.45
N ASN A 175 2.56 24.21 6.53
CA ASN A 175 1.78 25.43 6.37
C ASN A 175 0.48 25.25 5.59
N LYS A 176 0.37 24.23 4.74
CA LYS A 176 -0.77 24.05 3.82
C LYS A 176 -1.77 23.01 4.28
N ILE A 177 -1.33 21.98 5.00
CA ILE A 177 -2.26 20.95 5.50
C ILE A 177 -3.07 21.55 6.64
N ILE A 178 -4.37 21.71 6.40
CA ILE A 178 -5.30 22.29 7.34
C ILE A 178 -5.74 21.29 8.40
N PRO A 179 -5.96 21.75 9.67
CA PRO A 179 -6.53 20.89 10.69
C PRO A 179 -7.98 20.50 10.34
N ASN A 180 -8.49 19.44 10.99
CA ASN A 180 -9.88 18.96 10.88
C ASN A 180 -10.27 18.29 9.56
N LEU A 181 -9.30 17.87 8.75
CA LEU A 181 -9.57 16.94 7.65
C LEU A 181 -10.04 15.59 8.19
N PRO A 182 -11.01 14.94 7.54
CA PRO A 182 -11.45 13.61 7.94
C PRO A 182 -10.32 12.60 7.97
N CYS A 183 -10.19 11.90 9.10
CA CYS A 183 -9.25 10.80 9.31
C CYS A 183 -10.00 9.49 9.48
N GLY A 184 -9.33 8.38 9.20
CA GLY A 184 -9.86 7.04 9.33
C GLY A 184 -8.87 5.99 8.87
N LEU A 185 -9.35 4.75 8.77
CA LEU A 185 -8.55 3.65 8.27
C LEU A 185 -8.22 3.87 6.78
N ILE A 186 -6.94 3.91 6.47
CA ILE A 186 -6.40 3.91 5.11
C ILE A 186 -5.50 2.70 4.88
N HIS A 187 -5.35 2.31 3.61
CA HIS A 187 -4.34 1.33 3.20
C HIS A 187 -2.92 1.92 3.28
N GLY A 188 -2.76 3.17 2.85
CA GLY A 188 -1.54 3.94 2.93
C GLY A 188 -0.58 3.75 1.76
N ASP A 189 -0.60 2.61 1.07
CA ASP A 189 0.26 2.30 -0.08
C ASP A 189 -0.55 1.76 -1.26
N LEU A 190 -1.50 2.57 -1.76
CA LEU A 190 -2.45 2.12 -2.77
C LEU A 190 -1.91 2.33 -4.19
N PHE A 191 -0.97 1.47 -4.59
CA PHE A 191 -0.42 1.38 -5.93
C PHE A 191 -1.05 0.25 -6.74
N TYR A 192 -0.87 0.27 -8.07
CA TYR A 192 -1.46 -0.72 -8.98
C TYR A 192 -1.01 -2.16 -8.66
N ASP A 193 0.18 -2.37 -8.14
CA ASP A 193 0.74 -3.67 -7.76
C ASP A 193 0.12 -4.26 -6.49
N ASN A 194 -0.55 -3.43 -5.68
CA ASN A 194 -1.37 -3.85 -4.55
C ASN A 194 -2.84 -4.12 -4.91
N LEU A 195 -3.18 -4.14 -6.22
CA LEU A 195 -4.53 -4.35 -6.73
C LEU A 195 -4.61 -5.59 -7.62
N LEU A 196 -5.40 -6.57 -7.22
CA LEU A 196 -5.62 -7.77 -8.00
C LEU A 196 -6.92 -7.71 -8.79
N PHE A 197 -6.84 -8.16 -10.04
CA PHE A 197 -7.97 -8.26 -10.96
C PHE A 197 -8.07 -9.69 -11.53
N LYS A 198 -9.27 -10.06 -11.97
CA LYS A 198 -9.51 -11.32 -12.68
C LYS A 198 -10.12 -11.03 -14.04
N GLN A 199 -9.48 -11.56 -15.08
CA GLN A 199 -10.01 -11.65 -16.42
C GLN A 199 -10.74 -12.99 -16.55
N SER A 200 -12.00 -12.98 -16.91
CA SER A 200 -12.76 -14.19 -17.24
C SER A 200 -13.13 -14.19 -18.72
N LEU A 201 -13.18 -15.35 -19.35
CA LEU A 201 -13.63 -15.47 -20.75
C LEU A 201 -14.99 -14.77 -20.94
N ASN A 202 -15.06 -13.88 -21.92
CA ASN A 202 -16.28 -13.15 -22.30
C ASN A 202 -16.89 -12.28 -21.20
N LYS A 203 -16.14 -11.89 -20.17
CA LYS A 203 -16.59 -10.95 -19.13
C LYS A 203 -15.60 -9.79 -19.00
N PRO A 204 -16.10 -8.59 -18.63
CA PRO A 204 -15.22 -7.48 -18.28
C PRO A 204 -14.27 -7.88 -17.14
N ILE A 205 -13.08 -7.29 -17.16
CA ILE A 205 -12.13 -7.46 -16.08
C ILE A 205 -12.76 -6.99 -14.76
N SER A 206 -12.65 -7.80 -13.72
CA SER A 206 -13.26 -7.53 -12.42
C SER A 206 -12.21 -7.39 -11.33
N PHE A 207 -12.44 -6.43 -10.43
CA PHE A 207 -11.64 -6.26 -9.23
C PHE A 207 -11.77 -7.48 -8.31
N LYS A 208 -10.64 -7.94 -7.76
CA LYS A 208 -10.59 -9.11 -6.86
C LYS A 208 -10.23 -8.74 -5.44
N ALA A 209 -9.14 -8.02 -5.24
CA ALA A 209 -8.68 -7.70 -3.89
C ALA A 209 -7.72 -6.50 -3.86
N ILE A 210 -7.65 -5.89 -2.69
CA ILE A 210 -6.52 -5.09 -2.23
C ILE A 210 -5.62 -6.02 -1.42
N ILE A 211 -4.33 -5.98 -1.65
CA ILE A 211 -3.34 -6.75 -0.91
C ILE A 211 -2.33 -5.80 -0.26
N ASP A 212 -1.52 -6.33 0.65
CA ASP A 212 -0.43 -5.59 1.29
C ASP A 212 -0.87 -4.41 2.19
N PHE A 213 -1.50 -4.74 3.31
CA PHE A 213 -1.97 -3.77 4.32
C PHE A 213 -0.90 -3.41 5.37
N GLU A 214 0.39 -3.57 5.05
CA GLU A 214 1.47 -3.37 6.01
C GLU A 214 1.66 -1.90 6.41
N GLU A 215 1.26 -0.97 5.53
CA GLU A 215 1.33 0.47 5.74
C GLU A 215 0.00 1.08 6.26
N ALA A 216 -0.98 0.21 6.58
CA ALA A 216 -2.29 0.66 7.03
C ALA A 216 -2.21 1.45 8.33
N CYS A 217 -2.88 2.58 8.37
CA CYS A 217 -2.86 3.49 9.51
C CYS A 217 -4.18 4.27 9.64
N ASN A 218 -4.35 4.97 10.76
CA ASN A 218 -5.40 5.96 10.95
C ASN A 218 -4.88 7.33 10.50
N TYR A 219 -5.22 7.74 9.30
CA TYR A 219 -4.67 8.96 8.71
C TYR A 219 -5.73 9.73 7.90
N TYR A 220 -5.33 10.83 7.26
CA TYR A 220 -6.23 11.63 6.41
C TYR A 220 -6.82 10.77 5.28
N LEU A 221 -8.13 10.72 5.17
CA LEU A 221 -8.80 9.94 4.10
C LEU A 221 -8.46 10.49 2.71
N VAL A 222 -8.26 11.79 2.59
CA VAL A 222 -7.84 12.41 1.33
C VAL A 222 -6.41 12.05 0.93
N PHE A 223 -5.55 11.67 1.88
CA PHE A 223 -4.20 11.13 1.57
C PHE A 223 -4.28 9.80 0.83
N GLU A 224 -5.21 8.93 1.21
CA GLU A 224 -5.48 7.69 0.49
C GLU A 224 -5.86 7.93 -0.97
N LEU A 225 -6.69 8.95 -1.22
CA LEU A 225 -7.05 9.32 -2.58
C LEU A 225 -5.82 9.84 -3.36
N GLY A 226 -5.00 10.67 -2.71
CA GLY A 226 -3.75 11.16 -3.29
C GLY A 226 -2.81 10.00 -3.65
N MET A 227 -2.63 9.05 -2.73
CA MET A 227 -1.79 7.86 -2.93
C MET A 227 -2.29 7.01 -4.10
N ALA A 228 -3.61 6.73 -4.16
CA ALA A 228 -4.21 5.98 -5.25
C ALA A 228 -4.08 6.70 -6.61
N ILE A 229 -4.20 8.03 -6.65
CA ILE A 229 -4.02 8.82 -7.87
C ILE A 229 -2.56 8.75 -8.34
N VAL A 230 -1.60 8.91 -7.44
CA VAL A 230 -0.17 8.73 -7.75
C VAL A 230 0.13 7.32 -8.22
N GLY A 231 -0.35 6.31 -7.50
CA GLY A 231 -0.02 4.89 -7.74
C GLY A 231 -0.75 4.26 -8.94
N CYS A 232 -1.94 4.77 -9.31
CA CYS A 232 -2.80 4.13 -10.30
C CYS A 232 -3.18 5.01 -11.50
N CYS A 233 -3.04 6.33 -11.39
CA CYS A 233 -3.47 7.28 -12.41
C CYS A 233 -2.30 8.09 -13.00
N SER A 234 -1.04 7.82 -12.64
CA SER A 234 0.12 8.48 -13.21
C SER A 234 0.58 7.81 -14.51
N ASN A 235 1.13 8.63 -15.38
CA ASN A 235 1.91 8.22 -16.52
C ASN A 235 3.32 8.84 -16.33
N ASP A 236 4.25 8.04 -15.80
CA ASP A 236 5.60 8.46 -15.43
C ASP A 236 5.57 9.65 -14.43
N ILE A 237 5.83 10.86 -14.89
CA ILE A 237 5.87 12.07 -14.04
C ILE A 237 4.59 12.92 -14.13
N THR A 238 3.55 12.48 -14.81
CA THR A 238 2.30 13.24 -14.98
C THR A 238 1.08 12.48 -14.48
N ILE A 239 0.06 13.22 -14.03
CA ILE A 239 -1.24 12.64 -13.63
C ILE A 239 -2.20 12.66 -14.82
N ASP A 240 -2.80 11.51 -15.12
CA ASP A 240 -3.92 11.40 -16.04
C ASP A 240 -5.21 11.79 -15.30
N LEU A 241 -5.67 13.02 -15.54
CA LEU A 241 -6.84 13.58 -14.86
C LEU A 241 -8.13 12.82 -15.17
N LYS A 242 -8.26 12.19 -16.35
CA LYS A 242 -9.45 11.38 -16.69
C LYS A 242 -9.49 10.12 -15.82
N LYS A 243 -8.35 9.48 -15.64
CA LYS A 243 -8.22 8.32 -14.74
C LYS A 243 -8.47 8.71 -13.29
N ALA A 244 -7.88 9.82 -12.83
CA ALA A 244 -8.11 10.34 -11.48
C ALA A 244 -9.59 10.63 -11.23
N ARG A 245 -10.29 11.25 -12.20
CA ARG A 245 -11.74 11.46 -12.17
C ARG A 245 -12.50 10.15 -12.04
N ALA A 246 -12.19 9.15 -12.86
CA ALA A 246 -12.84 7.84 -12.80
C ALA A 246 -12.71 7.17 -11.44
N PHE A 247 -11.51 7.23 -10.83
CA PHE A 247 -11.26 6.74 -9.48
C PHE A 247 -12.10 7.49 -8.43
N VAL A 248 -12.04 8.83 -8.43
CA VAL A 248 -12.78 9.69 -7.49
C VAL A 248 -14.29 9.54 -7.68
N HIS A 249 -14.77 9.42 -8.93
CA HIS A 249 -16.18 9.14 -9.21
C HIS A 249 -16.61 7.81 -8.57
N GLY A 250 -15.84 6.73 -8.77
CA GLY A 250 -16.10 5.45 -8.13
C GLY A 250 -16.13 5.54 -6.60
N TYR A 251 -15.19 6.27 -6.01
CA TYR A 251 -15.13 6.52 -4.58
C TYR A 251 -16.40 7.24 -4.06
N GLN A 252 -16.80 8.31 -4.74
CA GLN A 252 -17.95 9.12 -4.35
C GLN A 252 -19.30 8.41 -4.49
N GLN A 253 -19.38 7.29 -5.21
CA GLN A 253 -20.57 6.44 -5.23
C GLN A 253 -20.83 5.74 -3.89
N VAL A 254 -19.83 5.62 -3.03
CA VAL A 254 -19.90 4.93 -1.74
C VAL A 254 -19.72 5.89 -0.56
N ARG A 255 -18.77 6.83 -0.65
CA ARG A 255 -18.51 7.87 0.35
C ARG A 255 -18.36 9.22 -0.33
N LYS A 256 -19.26 10.15 0.00
CA LYS A 256 -19.18 11.52 -0.52
C LYS A 256 -18.00 12.26 0.14
N LEU A 257 -17.23 12.96 -0.68
CA LEU A 257 -16.19 13.87 -0.18
C LEU A 257 -16.84 15.16 0.33
N LYS A 258 -16.37 15.63 1.48
CA LYS A 258 -16.66 16.97 1.98
C LYS A 258 -15.94 18.00 1.10
N ASP A 259 -16.42 19.25 1.07
CA ASP A 259 -15.80 20.28 0.23
C ASP A 259 -14.34 20.53 0.63
N ILE A 260 -14.03 20.51 1.93
CA ILE A 260 -12.67 20.60 2.44
C ILE A 260 -11.74 19.48 1.90
N GLU A 261 -12.26 18.27 1.64
CA GLU A 261 -11.49 17.17 1.05
C GLU A 261 -11.29 17.37 -0.45
N LYS A 262 -12.32 17.88 -1.14
CA LYS A 262 -12.25 18.19 -2.59
C LYS A 262 -11.22 19.29 -2.86
N GLU A 263 -11.26 20.37 -2.08
CA GLU A 263 -10.34 21.50 -2.17
C GLU A 263 -8.89 21.11 -1.84
N SER A 264 -8.71 20.14 -0.93
CA SER A 264 -7.41 19.65 -0.52
C SER A 264 -6.82 18.57 -1.44
N LEU A 265 -7.61 17.99 -2.37
CA LEU A 265 -7.19 16.78 -3.09
C LEU A 265 -5.91 16.99 -3.91
N GLN A 266 -5.75 18.12 -4.60
CA GLN A 266 -4.53 18.40 -5.36
C GLN A 266 -3.29 18.47 -4.46
N LEU A 267 -3.40 19.15 -3.31
CA LEU A 267 -2.34 19.18 -2.29
C LEU A 267 -1.97 17.77 -1.82
N PHE A 268 -2.95 16.91 -1.64
CA PHE A 268 -2.70 15.54 -1.16
C PHE A 268 -2.19 14.59 -2.26
N VAL A 269 -2.45 14.85 -3.54
CA VAL A 269 -1.77 14.18 -4.66
C VAL A 269 -0.28 14.59 -4.68
N HIS A 270 0.01 15.87 -4.53
CA HIS A 270 1.39 16.35 -4.37
C HIS A 270 2.06 15.71 -3.14
N TYR A 271 1.41 15.75 -1.98
CA TYR A 271 1.93 15.16 -0.75
C TYR A 271 2.20 13.65 -0.89
N ALA A 272 1.32 12.90 -1.54
CA ALA A 272 1.53 11.47 -1.80
C ALA A 272 2.78 11.22 -2.67
N ALA A 273 3.03 12.06 -3.67
CA ALA A 273 4.25 11.98 -4.47
C ALA A 273 5.50 12.31 -3.65
N VAL A 274 5.46 13.34 -2.77
CA VAL A 274 6.55 13.65 -1.84
C VAL A 274 6.81 12.50 -0.88
N ALA A 275 5.75 11.91 -0.29
CA ALA A 275 5.87 10.78 0.62
C ALA A 275 6.47 9.55 -0.07
N THR A 276 6.05 9.26 -1.31
CA THR A 276 6.63 8.16 -2.10
C THR A 276 8.10 8.44 -2.47
N SER A 277 8.46 9.69 -2.76
CA SER A 277 9.86 10.07 -3.01
C SER A 277 10.71 9.83 -1.76
N TYR A 278 10.21 10.21 -0.57
CA TYR A 278 10.88 9.98 0.70
C TYR A 278 11.06 8.48 0.97
N TRP A 279 10.01 7.66 0.79
CA TRP A 279 10.12 6.21 0.94
C TRP A 279 11.19 5.62 0.03
N ARG A 280 11.22 6.00 -1.27
CA ARG A 280 12.23 5.52 -2.23
C ARG A 280 13.64 5.96 -1.85
N PHE A 281 13.78 7.21 -1.40
CA PHE A 281 15.07 7.73 -0.94
C PHE A 281 15.56 6.95 0.28
N ASN A 282 14.72 6.83 1.30
CA ASN A 282 15.05 6.10 2.52
C ASN A 282 15.39 4.63 2.23
N LYS A 283 14.56 3.95 1.45
CA LYS A 283 14.73 2.52 1.13
C LYS A 283 16.01 2.26 0.34
N TYR A 284 16.24 3.01 -0.74
CA TYR A 284 17.28 2.68 -1.72
C TYR A 284 18.60 3.45 -1.54
N ASN A 285 18.66 4.44 -0.66
CA ASN A 285 19.88 5.20 -0.40
C ASN A 285 20.36 5.06 1.06
N ILE A 286 19.46 4.69 2.00
CA ILE A 286 19.79 4.61 3.45
C ILE A 286 19.69 3.17 3.95
N GLU A 287 18.50 2.55 3.90
CA GLU A 287 18.28 1.22 4.51
C GLU A 287 18.91 0.08 3.70
N GLU A 288 18.65 0.06 2.39
CA GLU A 288 19.14 -0.97 1.48
C GLU A 288 19.73 -0.30 0.21
N PRO A 289 20.92 0.30 0.28
CA PRO A 289 21.52 1.02 -0.84
C PRO A 289 21.65 0.13 -2.08
N ARG A 290 21.00 0.55 -3.17
CA ARG A 290 20.96 -0.17 -4.43
C ARG A 290 21.39 0.74 -5.57
N LYS A 291 22.51 0.43 -6.23
CA LYS A 291 23.09 1.22 -7.32
C LYS A 291 22.11 1.44 -8.50
N ASP A 292 21.25 0.46 -8.80
CA ASP A 292 20.25 0.52 -9.86
C ASP A 292 19.01 1.36 -9.50
N MET A 293 18.83 1.71 -8.22
CA MET A 293 17.66 2.42 -7.70
C MET A 293 18.00 3.75 -7.02
N ILE A 294 19.27 4.10 -6.91
CA ILE A 294 19.75 5.25 -6.12
C ILE A 294 19.09 6.60 -6.53
N GLY A 295 18.76 6.79 -7.78
CA GLY A 295 18.08 8.02 -8.28
C GLY A 295 16.56 7.89 -8.43
N HIS A 296 15.96 6.76 -8.02
CA HIS A 296 14.57 6.45 -8.32
C HIS A 296 13.55 7.38 -7.63
N HIS A 297 13.95 8.02 -6.53
CA HIS A 297 13.12 9.00 -5.82
C HIS A 297 12.86 10.26 -6.64
N TRP A 298 13.78 10.64 -7.56
CA TRP A 298 13.64 11.85 -8.38
C TRP A 298 12.43 11.81 -9.32
N GLN A 299 11.99 10.64 -9.79
CA GLN A 299 10.75 10.50 -10.56
C GLN A 299 9.55 11.07 -9.79
N MET A 300 9.46 10.77 -8.49
CA MET A 300 8.35 11.27 -7.66
C MET A 300 8.50 12.75 -7.30
N VAL A 301 9.73 13.24 -7.19
CA VAL A 301 10.00 14.67 -7.08
C VAL A 301 9.49 15.41 -8.32
N GLU A 302 9.80 14.94 -9.53
CA GLU A 302 9.31 15.57 -10.75
C GLU A 302 7.77 15.46 -10.87
N LEU A 303 7.19 14.32 -10.53
CA LEU A 303 5.72 14.16 -10.50
C LEU A 303 5.08 15.16 -9.53
N SER A 304 5.64 15.34 -8.33
CA SER A 304 5.13 16.32 -7.36
C SER A 304 5.11 17.74 -7.91
N LYS A 305 6.15 18.13 -8.64
CA LYS A 305 6.24 19.45 -9.32
C LYS A 305 5.22 19.58 -10.45
N GLU A 306 5.05 18.53 -11.26
CA GLU A 306 4.08 18.52 -12.37
C GLU A 306 2.63 18.68 -11.87
N VAL A 307 2.30 18.13 -10.70
CA VAL A 307 0.98 18.32 -10.07
C VAL A 307 0.68 19.81 -9.85
N PHE A 308 1.65 20.60 -9.43
CA PHE A 308 1.47 22.04 -9.20
C PHE A 308 1.49 22.90 -10.46
N LYS A 309 1.98 22.38 -11.59
CA LYS A 309 1.83 23.08 -12.89
C LYS A 309 0.38 23.10 -13.38
N ILE A 310 -0.46 22.19 -12.85
CA ILE A 310 -1.90 22.21 -13.11
C ILE A 310 -2.51 23.28 -12.20
N SER A 311 -3.19 24.29 -12.76
CA SER A 311 -3.88 25.27 -11.92
C SER A 311 -4.94 24.58 -11.06
N THR A 312 -5.18 25.09 -9.84
CA THR A 312 -6.15 24.51 -8.90
C THR A 312 -7.55 24.43 -9.52
N THR A 313 -7.98 25.47 -10.23
CA THR A 313 -9.26 25.47 -10.94
C THR A 313 -9.33 24.35 -11.99
N ARG A 314 -8.28 24.23 -12.85
CA ARG A 314 -8.23 23.18 -13.86
C ARG A 314 -8.24 21.77 -13.25
N PHE A 315 -7.48 21.56 -12.16
CA PHE A 315 -7.48 20.28 -11.45
C PHE A 315 -8.86 19.96 -10.89
N PHE A 316 -9.48 20.92 -10.19
CA PHE A 316 -10.79 20.76 -9.58
C PHE A 316 -11.87 20.47 -10.62
N ASP A 317 -11.92 21.26 -11.68
CA ASP A 317 -12.92 21.09 -12.76
C ASP A 317 -12.77 19.73 -13.45
N ALA A 318 -11.54 19.33 -13.77
CA ALA A 318 -11.28 18.04 -14.40
C ALA A 318 -11.70 16.84 -13.55
N ILE A 319 -11.65 16.94 -12.21
CA ILE A 319 -12.01 15.84 -11.30
C ILE A 319 -13.49 15.88 -10.92
N PHE A 320 -14.08 17.07 -10.70
CA PHE A 320 -15.38 17.19 -10.06
C PHE A 320 -16.49 17.76 -10.96
N ASN A 321 -16.16 18.58 -11.95
CA ASN A 321 -17.14 19.34 -12.75
C ASN A 321 -17.18 18.95 -14.24
N SER A 322 -16.32 18.03 -14.71
CA SER A 322 -16.38 17.62 -16.14
C SER A 322 -17.60 16.74 -16.39
N ASP A 323 -18.37 17.08 -17.41
CA ASP A 323 -19.52 16.34 -17.92
C ASP A 323 -19.18 14.92 -18.41
#